data_c1262ae88b40696547da6d27e0f7515c
#
_entry.id   c1262ae88b40696547da6d27e0f7515c
#
_cell.length_a   1.000
_cell.length_b   1.000
_cell.length_c   1.000
_cell.angle_alpha   90.00
_cell.angle_beta   90.00
_cell.angle_gamma   90.00
#
_symmetry.space_group_name_H-M   'P 1'
#
loop_
_entity.id
_entity.type
_entity.pdbx_description
1 polymer ?
#
loop_
_entity_poly.entity_id
_entity_poly.type
_entity_poly.pdbx_seq_one_letter_code
_entity_poly.pdbx_strand_id
1 'polypeptide(L)'
;MKAKIFLGLLILSISSFTYIACSKDKGLDVRYKETIVVDGITRTYIVRVPFNYHQNDAPLPLVIGMHGVGGSGEQFEKDYDFSKKADESNFIAVYPDGVQKADGLLKIRSWNSGGCCDYAMNQNINDVNFIQTLIEILPQRFRINSRKIYVVGMSNGGMMAYRLATELSHKIAAAASVSGNMMNTPDSSLSGPIPILHIHSKLDTKVPFSGGVGIGEVHFKPVEEGLAYWRNRNNCLSEADSIQKSNYTIQSWKNSDGKIMLQLYLTVDGGHSWPGAMKMRAIGDDPSQAIKANDVIWDFFKNYELP
;
A
#
# COMPACT_ATOMS: atom_id res chain seq x y z
N MET A 1 -4.40 70.91 15.46
CA MET A 1 -4.46 69.44 15.73
C MET A 1 -4.73 68.74 14.43
N LYS A 2 -3.69 68.05 13.84
CA LYS A 2 -3.78 67.33 12.58
C LYS A 2 -3.85 65.82 12.89
N ALA A 3 -4.97 65.19 12.58
CA ALA A 3 -5.16 63.76 12.70
C ALA A 3 -4.42 63.05 11.54
N LYS A 4 -3.50 62.11 11.84
CA LYS A 4 -2.88 61.22 10.87
C LYS A 4 -3.72 59.92 10.81
N ILE A 5 -4.28 59.69 9.65
CA ILE A 5 -4.95 58.44 9.27
C ILE A 5 -3.86 57.44 8.84
N PHE A 6 -3.68 56.35 9.56
CA PHE A 6 -2.83 55.22 9.15
C PHE A 6 -3.66 54.27 8.29
N LEU A 7 -3.30 54.20 7.00
CA LEU A 7 -3.89 53.24 6.07
C LEU A 7 -3.03 51.96 6.09
N GLY A 8 -3.54 50.93 6.74
CA GLY A 8 -2.91 49.62 6.74
C GLY A 8 -3.14 48.89 5.43
N LEU A 9 -2.09 48.68 4.65
CA LEU A 9 -2.11 47.82 3.48
C LEU A 9 -2.13 46.37 3.91
N LEU A 10 -3.23 45.69 3.63
CA LEU A 10 -3.38 44.26 3.74
C LEU A 10 -2.76 43.62 2.50
N ILE A 11 -1.57 43.03 2.61
CA ILE A 11 -0.93 42.29 1.53
C ILE A 11 -1.53 40.87 1.51
N LEU A 12 -2.46 40.63 0.58
CA LEU A 12 -2.90 39.29 0.23
C LEU A 12 -1.78 38.62 -0.60
N SER A 13 -1.10 37.67 -0.02
CA SER A 13 -0.17 36.81 -0.78
C SER A 13 -0.98 35.77 -1.56
N ILE A 14 -1.20 36.05 -2.84
CA ILE A 14 -1.73 35.07 -3.79
C ILE A 14 -0.53 34.19 -4.18
N SER A 15 -0.49 32.96 -3.67
CA SER A 15 0.45 31.95 -4.16
C SER A 15 0.01 31.51 -5.55
N SER A 16 0.67 32.05 -6.56
CA SER A 16 0.52 31.64 -7.96
C SER A 16 1.16 30.27 -8.17
N PHE A 17 0.30 29.26 -8.34
CA PHE A 17 0.72 27.96 -8.87
C PHE A 17 1.05 28.13 -10.35
N THR A 18 2.33 28.13 -10.70
CA THR A 18 2.76 28.05 -12.08
C THR A 18 2.65 26.62 -12.59
N TYR A 19 1.62 26.35 -13.39
CA TYR A 19 1.53 25.14 -14.19
C TYR A 19 2.54 25.22 -15.34
N ILE A 20 3.57 24.37 -15.32
CA ILE A 20 4.39 24.10 -16.50
C ILE A 20 3.67 23.02 -17.32
N ALA A 21 2.86 23.47 -18.28
CA ALA A 21 2.30 22.60 -19.30
C ALA A 21 3.38 22.33 -20.36
N CYS A 22 3.97 21.15 -20.35
CA CYS A 22 4.76 20.65 -21.47
C CYS A 22 3.85 19.80 -22.35
N SER A 23 3.31 20.38 -23.43
CA SER A 23 2.50 19.70 -24.42
C SER A 23 3.37 19.17 -25.54
N LYS A 24 3.32 17.83 -25.78
CA LYS A 24 3.34 17.20 -27.11
C LYS A 24 3.28 15.69 -26.99
N ASP A 25 2.06 15.16 -27.01
CA ASP A 25 1.67 14.03 -27.86
C ASP A 25 0.18 13.77 -27.65
N LYS A 26 -0.55 13.55 -28.75
CA LYS A 26 -2.02 13.38 -28.75
C LYS A 26 -2.48 11.98 -28.29
N GLY A 27 -1.75 11.35 -27.39
CA GLY A 27 -2.23 10.25 -26.56
C GLY A 27 -2.56 10.83 -25.18
N LEU A 28 -3.77 10.61 -24.68
CA LEU A 28 -4.14 11.01 -23.33
C LEU A 28 -3.19 10.32 -22.35
N ASP A 29 -2.53 11.11 -21.47
CA ASP A 29 -1.60 10.55 -20.50
C ASP A 29 -2.32 9.55 -19.59
N VAL A 30 -1.73 8.39 -19.42
CA VAL A 30 -2.22 7.34 -18.51
C VAL A 30 -1.30 7.13 -17.32
N ARG A 31 -0.15 7.84 -17.27
CA ARG A 31 0.86 7.74 -16.23
C ARG A 31 1.40 9.12 -15.85
N TYR A 32 1.20 9.48 -14.60
CA TYR A 32 1.55 10.77 -14.02
C TYR A 32 2.59 10.60 -12.92
N LYS A 33 3.74 11.27 -13.04
CA LYS A 33 4.78 11.32 -12.01
C LYS A 33 4.68 12.65 -11.29
N GLU A 34 4.41 12.59 -9.98
CA GLU A 34 3.96 13.74 -9.20
C GLU A 34 4.79 13.90 -7.92
N THR A 35 4.75 15.11 -7.38
CA THR A 35 5.37 15.45 -6.10
C THR A 35 4.38 16.21 -5.23
N ILE A 36 4.50 16.03 -3.91
CA ILE A 36 3.74 16.77 -2.90
C ILE A 36 4.61 17.01 -1.68
N VAL A 37 4.38 18.09 -0.97
CA VAL A 37 5.02 18.34 0.33
C VAL A 37 4.04 17.94 1.44
N VAL A 38 4.47 17.00 2.29
CA VAL A 38 3.73 16.55 3.46
C VAL A 38 4.66 16.59 4.66
N ASP A 39 4.23 17.24 5.73
CA ASP A 39 5.02 17.43 6.95
C ASP A 39 6.43 18.03 6.67
N GLY A 40 6.52 18.96 5.70
CA GLY A 40 7.78 19.59 5.28
C GLY A 40 8.70 18.72 4.41
N ILE A 41 8.28 17.48 4.08
CA ILE A 41 9.06 16.54 3.27
C ILE A 41 8.47 16.49 1.86
N THR A 42 9.31 16.67 0.83
CA THR A 42 8.90 16.44 -0.55
C THR A 42 8.77 14.92 -0.79
N ARG A 43 7.56 14.49 -1.12
CA ARG A 43 7.23 13.08 -1.42
C ARG A 43 6.92 12.94 -2.91
N THR A 44 7.28 11.82 -3.47
CA THR A 44 7.03 11.47 -4.88
C THR A 44 6.07 10.30 -4.98
N TYR A 45 5.28 10.28 -6.04
CA TYR A 45 4.37 9.17 -6.33
C TYR A 45 4.06 9.12 -7.83
N ILE A 46 3.60 7.96 -8.28
CA ILE A 46 3.15 7.73 -9.65
C ILE A 46 1.67 7.41 -9.60
N VAL A 47 0.87 8.06 -10.43
CA VAL A 47 -0.53 7.67 -10.69
C VAL A 47 -0.60 6.99 -12.04
N ARG A 48 -1.20 5.83 -12.11
CA ARG A 48 -1.46 5.07 -13.31
C ARG A 48 -2.98 4.86 -13.46
N VAL A 49 -3.57 5.50 -14.45
CA VAL A 49 -4.97 5.26 -14.82
C VAL A 49 -5.04 4.18 -15.90
N PRO A 50 -6.10 3.35 -15.96
CA PRO A 50 -6.22 2.32 -16.99
C PRO A 50 -6.34 2.94 -18.40
N PHE A 51 -5.96 2.20 -19.44
CA PHE A 51 -5.93 2.70 -20.83
C PHE A 51 -7.27 3.24 -21.30
N ASN A 52 -8.38 2.71 -20.82
CA ASN A 52 -9.73 3.13 -21.18
C ASN A 52 -10.28 4.26 -20.27
N TYR A 53 -9.46 4.80 -19.35
CA TYR A 53 -9.88 5.80 -18.35
C TYR A 53 -10.59 6.98 -18.97
N HIS A 54 -10.10 7.49 -20.09
CA HIS A 54 -10.66 8.67 -20.75
C HIS A 54 -11.88 8.37 -21.67
N GLN A 55 -12.28 7.12 -21.76
CA GLN A 55 -13.43 6.67 -22.56
C GLN A 55 -14.72 6.53 -21.74
N ASN A 56 -14.63 6.61 -20.42
CA ASN A 56 -15.75 6.40 -19.50
C ASN A 56 -15.63 7.36 -18.31
N ASP A 57 -16.73 7.95 -17.88
CA ASP A 57 -16.79 8.91 -16.77
C ASP A 57 -17.09 8.27 -15.41
N ALA A 58 -17.30 6.97 -15.34
CA ALA A 58 -17.57 6.27 -14.08
C ALA A 58 -16.39 6.36 -13.12
N PRO A 59 -16.62 6.63 -11.82
CA PRO A 59 -15.57 6.59 -10.81
C PRO A 59 -14.98 5.17 -10.65
N LEU A 60 -13.66 5.07 -10.60
CA LEU A 60 -12.92 3.82 -10.52
C LEU A 60 -12.39 3.55 -9.10
N PRO A 61 -12.19 2.28 -8.73
CA PRO A 61 -11.45 1.92 -7.53
C PRO A 61 -10.03 2.48 -7.56
N LEU A 62 -9.46 2.76 -6.37
CA LEU A 62 -8.07 3.14 -6.18
C LEU A 62 -7.32 2.04 -5.46
N VAL A 63 -6.15 1.64 -5.97
CA VAL A 63 -5.22 0.74 -5.27
C VAL A 63 -3.89 1.46 -5.07
N ILE A 64 -3.45 1.60 -3.81
CA ILE A 64 -2.15 2.17 -3.45
C ILE A 64 -1.17 1.02 -3.20
N GLY A 65 -0.14 0.92 -4.05
CA GLY A 65 0.89 -0.12 -4.01
C GLY A 65 2.20 0.37 -3.40
N MET A 66 2.63 -0.21 -2.28
CA MET A 66 3.81 0.21 -1.51
C MET A 66 4.96 -0.78 -1.66
N HIS A 67 6.12 -0.27 -2.08
CA HIS A 67 7.34 -1.06 -2.29
C HIS A 67 7.97 -1.54 -0.96
N GLY A 68 8.83 -2.57 -1.04
CA GLY A 68 9.68 -3.01 0.07
C GLY A 68 10.87 -2.08 0.33
N VAL A 69 11.66 -2.37 1.38
CA VAL A 69 12.91 -1.62 1.66
C VAL A 69 13.82 -1.64 0.43
N GLY A 70 14.38 -0.48 0.09
CA GLY A 70 15.27 -0.28 -1.04
C GLY A 70 14.57 -0.22 -2.40
N GLY A 71 13.24 -0.35 -2.43
CA GLY A 71 12.44 -0.23 -3.63
C GLY A 71 12.06 1.22 -3.97
N SER A 72 11.10 1.34 -4.87
CA SER A 72 10.45 2.60 -5.25
C SER A 72 9.07 2.31 -5.83
N GLY A 73 8.23 3.35 -6.00
CA GLY A 73 6.96 3.22 -6.70
C GLY A 73 7.15 2.73 -8.14
N GLU A 74 8.19 3.21 -8.83
CA GLU A 74 8.54 2.75 -10.17
C GLU A 74 8.97 1.27 -10.20
N GLN A 75 9.70 0.82 -9.18
CA GLN A 75 10.07 -0.58 -9.04
C GLN A 75 8.83 -1.45 -8.81
N PHE A 76 7.91 -1.04 -7.91
CA PHE A 76 6.66 -1.77 -7.66
C PHE A 76 5.83 -1.92 -8.96
N GLU A 77 5.66 -0.82 -9.68
CA GLU A 77 4.93 -0.81 -10.95
C GLU A 77 5.49 -1.82 -11.95
N LYS A 78 6.83 -1.82 -12.15
CA LYS A 78 7.49 -2.62 -13.17
C LYS A 78 7.70 -4.08 -12.77
N ASP A 79 8.26 -4.31 -11.56
CA ASP A 79 8.69 -5.65 -11.15
C ASP A 79 7.50 -6.57 -10.87
N TYR A 80 6.35 -6.00 -10.47
CA TYR A 80 5.15 -6.78 -10.15
C TYR A 80 4.08 -6.72 -11.25
N ASP A 81 4.34 -5.99 -12.34
CA ASP A 81 3.40 -5.83 -13.48
C ASP A 81 1.98 -5.40 -13.03
N PHE A 82 1.94 -4.60 -11.96
CA PHE A 82 0.67 -4.26 -11.30
C PHE A 82 -0.19 -3.30 -12.13
N SER A 83 0.46 -2.45 -12.96
CA SER A 83 -0.25 -1.58 -13.91
C SER A 83 -1.01 -2.36 -14.98
N LYS A 84 -0.49 -3.52 -15.42
CA LYS A 84 -1.23 -4.40 -16.33
C LYS A 84 -2.51 -4.93 -15.68
N LYS A 85 -2.43 -5.32 -14.38
CA LYS A 85 -3.64 -5.71 -13.63
C LYS A 85 -4.62 -4.56 -13.50
N ALA A 86 -4.15 -3.32 -13.32
CA ALA A 86 -5.00 -2.13 -13.29
C ALA A 86 -5.75 -1.93 -14.61
N ASP A 87 -5.08 -2.12 -15.75
CA ASP A 87 -5.69 -2.07 -17.08
C ASP A 87 -6.75 -3.18 -17.29
N GLU A 88 -6.41 -4.41 -16.92
CA GLU A 88 -7.31 -5.57 -17.05
C GLU A 88 -8.55 -5.49 -16.16
N SER A 89 -8.41 -4.86 -15.00
CA SER A 89 -9.44 -4.84 -13.94
C SER A 89 -10.09 -3.48 -13.74
N ASN A 90 -9.67 -2.48 -14.52
CA ASN A 90 -10.24 -1.14 -14.55
C ASN A 90 -10.22 -0.42 -13.18
N PHE A 91 -9.03 -0.31 -12.58
CA PHE A 91 -8.79 0.49 -11.39
C PHE A 91 -7.61 1.46 -11.56
N ILE A 92 -7.58 2.53 -10.78
CA ILE A 92 -6.46 3.46 -10.72
C ILE A 92 -5.42 2.89 -9.75
N ALA A 93 -4.16 2.78 -10.18
CA ALA A 93 -3.06 2.38 -9.32
C ALA A 93 -2.21 3.60 -8.93
N VAL A 94 -1.79 3.66 -7.67
CA VAL A 94 -0.88 4.70 -7.17
C VAL A 94 0.31 4.04 -6.51
N TYR A 95 1.50 4.48 -6.90
CA TYR A 95 2.77 3.95 -6.42
C TYR A 95 3.57 5.06 -5.73
N PRO A 96 3.36 5.27 -4.43
CA PRO A 96 4.12 6.25 -3.67
C PRO A 96 5.54 5.77 -3.38
N ASP A 97 6.46 6.71 -3.18
CA ASP A 97 7.82 6.46 -2.72
C ASP A 97 7.92 6.66 -1.19
N GLY A 98 8.52 5.68 -0.52
CA GLY A 98 9.00 5.85 0.84
C GLY A 98 10.12 6.88 0.93
N VAL A 99 10.46 7.29 2.16
CA VAL A 99 11.58 8.21 2.37
C VAL A 99 12.92 7.50 2.31
N GLN A 100 13.96 8.27 1.96
CA GLN A 100 15.35 7.82 1.99
C GLN A 100 16.21 8.82 2.79
N LYS A 101 17.33 8.35 3.35
CA LYS A 101 18.32 9.21 3.98
C LYS A 101 18.96 10.11 2.91
N ALA A 102 18.92 11.43 3.10
CA ALA A 102 19.38 12.41 2.10
C ALA A 102 20.88 12.27 1.77
N ASP A 103 21.72 12.05 2.77
CA ASP A 103 23.17 11.91 2.71
C ASP A 103 23.65 10.45 2.60
N GLY A 104 22.72 9.50 2.44
CA GLY A 104 23.03 8.09 2.30
C GLY A 104 23.69 7.78 0.95
N LEU A 105 24.83 7.08 0.99
CA LEU A 105 25.52 6.59 -0.22
C LEU A 105 24.60 5.65 -1.04
N LEU A 106 23.83 4.83 -0.33
CA LEU A 106 22.78 3.98 -0.89
C LEU A 106 21.44 4.68 -0.65
N LYS A 107 20.73 5.01 -1.72
CA LYS A 107 19.41 5.66 -1.66
C LYS A 107 18.32 4.65 -1.30
N ILE A 108 18.43 4.09 -0.10
CA ILE A 108 17.48 3.08 0.41
C ILE A 108 16.23 3.79 0.89
N ARG A 109 15.09 3.51 0.23
CA ARG A 109 13.77 3.97 0.68
C ARG A 109 13.17 2.96 1.63
N SER A 110 12.42 3.46 2.62
CA SER A 110 11.65 2.65 3.55
C SER A 110 10.39 3.36 4.00
N TRP A 111 9.51 2.61 4.64
CA TRP A 111 8.29 3.08 5.30
C TRP A 111 8.41 2.90 6.81
N ASN A 112 7.91 3.86 7.58
CA ASN A 112 7.70 3.70 9.00
C ASN A 112 6.43 2.86 9.23
N SER A 113 6.59 1.56 9.34
CA SER A 113 5.49 0.63 9.59
C SER A 113 5.21 0.39 11.09
N GLY A 114 5.75 1.23 11.97
CA GLY A 114 5.56 1.18 13.42
C GLY A 114 6.62 0.36 14.17
N GLY A 115 6.98 -0.84 13.70
CA GLY A 115 8.02 -1.67 14.30
C GLY A 115 9.13 -2.04 13.32
N CYS A 116 9.14 -1.44 12.13
CA CYS A 116 10.10 -1.57 11.04
C CYS A 116 9.86 -0.41 10.05
N CYS A 117 10.79 0.05 9.24
CA CYS A 117 12.18 -0.35 9.13
C CYS A 117 13.02 0.89 8.82
N ASP A 118 14.30 0.80 9.18
CA ASP A 118 15.38 1.68 8.76
C ASP A 118 15.11 3.19 9.02
N TYR A 119 15.56 4.05 8.11
CA TYR A 119 15.53 5.50 8.25
C TYR A 119 14.12 6.05 8.56
N ALA A 120 13.09 5.58 7.85
CA ALA A 120 11.73 6.07 8.05
C ALA A 120 11.23 5.83 9.49
N MET A 121 11.47 4.63 10.03
CA MET A 121 11.12 4.29 11.41
C MET A 121 11.98 5.08 12.41
N ASN A 122 13.31 5.11 12.21
CA ASN A 122 14.24 5.77 13.14
C ASN A 122 14.01 7.28 13.24
N GLN A 123 13.53 7.92 12.18
CA GLN A 123 13.17 9.33 12.15
C GLN A 123 11.69 9.58 12.46
N ASN A 124 10.95 8.54 12.82
CA ASN A 124 9.52 8.61 13.09
C ASN A 124 8.74 9.34 11.98
N ILE A 125 9.07 9.06 10.72
CA ILE A 125 8.39 9.69 9.58
C ILE A 125 6.90 9.35 9.61
N ASN A 126 6.05 10.35 9.39
CA ASN A 126 4.61 10.17 9.37
C ASN A 126 4.11 9.72 7.98
N ASP A 127 4.44 8.48 7.60
CA ASP A 127 4.01 7.91 6.33
C ASP A 127 2.50 7.67 6.26
N VAL A 128 1.84 7.54 7.42
CA VAL A 128 0.37 7.45 7.48
C VAL A 128 -0.27 8.73 6.97
N ASN A 129 0.22 9.91 7.43
CA ASN A 129 -0.26 11.21 6.96
C ASN A 129 -0.01 11.39 5.46
N PHE A 130 1.13 10.92 4.94
CA PHE A 130 1.38 10.97 3.50
C PHE A 130 0.35 10.18 2.69
N ILE A 131 0.07 8.93 3.06
CA ILE A 131 -0.93 8.11 2.37
C ILE A 131 -2.33 8.68 2.56
N GLN A 132 -2.68 9.15 3.75
CA GLN A 132 -3.93 9.84 4.01
C GLN A 132 -4.11 11.05 3.10
N THR A 133 -3.07 11.88 2.98
CA THR A 133 -3.07 13.05 2.08
C THR A 133 -3.33 12.64 0.63
N LEU A 134 -2.69 11.56 0.14
CA LEU A 134 -2.95 11.05 -1.21
C LEU A 134 -4.42 10.62 -1.38
N ILE A 135 -4.98 9.91 -0.40
CA ILE A 135 -6.40 9.50 -0.42
C ILE A 135 -7.34 10.71 -0.52
N GLU A 136 -6.99 11.84 0.11
CA GLU A 136 -7.81 13.04 0.14
C GLU A 136 -7.69 13.91 -1.12
N ILE A 137 -6.49 14.01 -1.70
CA ILE A 137 -6.26 14.91 -2.85
C ILE A 137 -6.52 14.26 -4.21
N LEU A 138 -6.26 12.96 -4.35
CA LEU A 138 -6.38 12.29 -5.65
C LEU A 138 -7.80 12.30 -6.22
N PRO A 139 -8.88 12.16 -5.43
CA PRO A 139 -10.26 12.29 -5.94
C PRO A 139 -10.61 13.67 -6.51
N GLN A 140 -9.83 14.70 -6.19
CA GLN A 140 -10.01 16.05 -6.75
C GLN A 140 -9.49 16.15 -8.20
N ARG A 141 -8.66 15.21 -8.62
CA ARG A 141 -8.01 15.21 -9.95
C ARG A 141 -8.38 14.01 -10.81
N PHE A 142 -8.74 12.91 -10.18
CA PHE A 142 -9.06 11.64 -10.84
C PHE A 142 -10.44 11.15 -10.40
N ARG A 143 -11.15 10.50 -11.29
CA ARG A 143 -12.46 9.91 -11.00
C ARG A 143 -12.30 8.66 -10.14
N ILE A 144 -12.10 8.86 -8.85
CA ILE A 144 -11.92 7.81 -7.85
C ILE A 144 -13.24 7.58 -7.10
N ASN A 145 -13.62 6.32 -6.96
CA ASN A 145 -14.68 5.92 -6.05
C ASN A 145 -14.12 5.89 -4.62
N SER A 146 -14.44 6.90 -3.82
CA SER A 146 -13.94 7.04 -2.44
C SER A 146 -14.35 5.90 -1.50
N ARG A 147 -15.36 5.10 -1.87
CA ARG A 147 -15.75 3.89 -1.11
C ARG A 147 -14.89 2.67 -1.46
N LYS A 148 -14.11 2.71 -2.56
CA LYS A 148 -13.29 1.61 -3.08
C LYS A 148 -11.82 1.97 -3.14
N ILE A 149 -11.25 2.27 -1.99
CA ILE A 149 -9.83 2.59 -1.82
C ILE A 149 -9.17 1.43 -1.09
N TYR A 150 -8.10 0.91 -1.66
CA TYR A 150 -7.39 -0.26 -1.16
C TYR A 150 -5.90 0.02 -1.04
N VAL A 151 -5.25 -0.67 -0.13
CA VAL A 151 -3.79 -0.59 0.04
C VAL A 151 -3.17 -1.98 -0.05
N VAL A 152 -2.03 -2.07 -0.71
CA VAL A 152 -1.25 -3.31 -0.81
C VAL A 152 0.23 -2.98 -0.74
N GLY A 153 1.03 -3.90 -0.21
CA GLY A 153 2.47 -3.72 -0.24
C GLY A 153 3.24 -5.02 -0.15
N MET A 154 4.52 -4.92 -0.54
CA MET A 154 5.51 -5.99 -0.43
C MET A 154 6.42 -5.74 0.75
N SER A 155 6.70 -6.78 1.58
CA SER A 155 7.71 -6.67 2.63
C SER A 155 7.41 -5.51 3.60
N ASN A 156 8.32 -4.55 3.78
CA ASN A 156 8.07 -3.32 4.56
C ASN A 156 6.84 -2.53 4.07
N GLY A 157 6.54 -2.52 2.76
CA GLY A 157 5.28 -1.97 2.24
C GLY A 157 4.06 -2.77 2.69
N GLY A 158 4.17 -4.09 2.83
CA GLY A 158 3.12 -4.96 3.39
C GLY A 158 2.92 -4.70 4.90
N MET A 159 4.01 -4.48 5.64
CA MET A 159 3.95 -4.05 7.04
C MET A 159 3.29 -2.68 7.17
N MET A 160 3.58 -1.75 6.22
CA MET A 160 2.90 -0.46 6.16
C MET A 160 1.41 -0.59 5.84
N ALA A 161 1.01 -1.55 4.98
CA ALA A 161 -0.40 -1.81 4.71
C ALA A 161 -1.15 -2.24 5.99
N TYR A 162 -0.55 -3.04 6.86
CA TYR A 162 -1.10 -3.35 8.17
C TYR A 162 -1.26 -2.11 9.06
N ARG A 163 -0.24 -1.24 9.10
CA ARG A 163 -0.30 0.01 9.85
C ARG A 163 -1.44 0.91 9.34
N LEU A 164 -1.55 1.08 8.03
CA LEU A 164 -2.64 1.84 7.44
C LEU A 164 -4.02 1.24 7.74
N ALA A 165 -4.14 -0.10 7.72
CA ALA A 165 -5.37 -0.78 8.09
C ALA A 165 -5.78 -0.50 9.54
N THR A 166 -4.82 -0.32 10.47
CA THR A 166 -5.12 0.04 11.84
C THR A 166 -5.46 1.52 12.01
N GLU A 167 -4.77 2.43 11.33
CA GLU A 167 -4.90 3.86 11.55
C GLU A 167 -5.91 4.55 10.61
N LEU A 168 -6.16 3.97 9.41
CA LEU A 168 -7.03 4.53 8.38
C LEU A 168 -8.19 3.61 7.95
N SER A 169 -8.65 2.69 8.81
CA SER A 169 -9.75 1.76 8.48
C SER A 169 -11.04 2.46 8.05
N HIS A 170 -11.25 3.72 8.43
CA HIS A 170 -12.40 4.54 8.02
C HIS A 170 -12.25 5.16 6.62
N LYS A 171 -11.09 5.05 5.98
CA LYS A 171 -10.77 5.56 4.63
C LYS A 171 -10.42 4.45 3.64
N ILE A 172 -10.14 3.23 4.12
CA ILE A 172 -9.63 2.11 3.32
C ILE A 172 -10.63 0.96 3.40
N ALA A 173 -11.07 0.46 2.24
CA ALA A 173 -12.06 -0.61 2.15
C ALA A 173 -11.50 -2.01 2.38
N ALA A 174 -10.22 -2.24 2.07
CA ALA A 174 -9.49 -3.49 2.36
C ALA A 174 -7.98 -3.26 2.25
N ALA A 175 -7.18 -4.12 2.91
CA ALA A 175 -5.74 -4.08 2.84
C ALA A 175 -5.14 -5.46 2.54
N ALA A 176 -3.98 -5.47 1.85
CA ALA A 176 -3.25 -6.69 1.55
C ALA A 176 -1.76 -6.55 1.88
N SER A 177 -1.19 -7.58 2.49
CA SER A 177 0.25 -7.68 2.75
C SER A 177 0.84 -8.89 2.03
N VAL A 178 1.90 -8.67 1.27
CA VAL A 178 2.69 -9.72 0.64
C VAL A 178 4.06 -9.78 1.32
N SER A 179 4.40 -10.92 1.91
CA SER A 179 5.68 -11.16 2.61
C SER A 179 6.02 -10.08 3.66
N GLY A 180 5.01 -9.56 4.36
CA GLY A 180 5.18 -8.51 5.38
C GLY A 180 4.40 -8.82 6.65
N ASN A 181 5.09 -9.10 7.77
CA ASN A 181 4.47 -9.39 9.05
C ASN A 181 3.87 -8.11 9.68
N MET A 182 2.87 -8.25 10.53
CA MET A 182 2.32 -7.11 11.27
C MET A 182 3.30 -6.68 12.37
N MET A 183 4.01 -5.58 12.15
CA MET A 183 5.07 -5.11 13.06
C MET A 183 4.60 -4.02 14.01
N ASN A 184 3.57 -3.25 13.66
CA ASN A 184 3.03 -2.20 14.51
C ASN A 184 2.29 -2.79 15.74
N THR A 185 2.22 -1.97 16.78
CA THR A 185 1.34 -2.22 17.94
C THR A 185 0.12 -1.32 17.74
N PRO A 186 -1.03 -1.89 17.37
CA PRO A 186 -2.19 -1.07 17.07
C PRO A 186 -2.79 -0.44 18.31
N ASP A 187 -3.17 0.83 18.22
CA ASP A 187 -4.11 1.43 19.15
C ASP A 187 -5.52 0.95 18.78
N SER A 188 -6.12 0.16 19.66
CA SER A 188 -7.43 -0.43 19.42
C SER A 188 -8.57 0.62 19.29
N SER A 189 -8.34 1.85 19.73
CA SER A 189 -9.32 2.95 19.62
C SER A 189 -9.39 3.52 18.19
N LEU A 190 -8.34 3.37 17.38
CA LEU A 190 -8.23 3.99 16.06
C LEU A 190 -8.81 3.13 14.93
N SER A 191 -8.91 1.81 15.10
CA SER A 191 -9.29 0.90 14.03
C SER A 191 -10.71 0.34 14.14
N GLY A 192 -11.44 0.33 13.03
CA GLY A 192 -12.65 -0.47 12.82
C GLY A 192 -12.34 -1.83 12.17
N PRO A 193 -13.34 -2.70 11.99
CA PRO A 193 -13.20 -3.90 11.18
C PRO A 193 -12.82 -3.53 9.74
N ILE A 194 -11.84 -4.23 9.18
CA ILE A 194 -11.40 -4.06 7.79
C ILE A 194 -10.95 -5.40 7.20
N PRO A 195 -11.39 -5.77 5.99
CA PRO A 195 -10.94 -6.99 5.34
C PRO A 195 -9.43 -6.98 5.09
N ILE A 196 -8.76 -8.08 5.45
CA ILE A 196 -7.31 -8.27 5.33
C ILE A 196 -7.00 -9.50 4.49
N LEU A 197 -6.10 -9.34 3.52
CA LEU A 197 -5.47 -10.43 2.80
C LEU A 197 -3.98 -10.50 3.19
N HIS A 198 -3.50 -11.70 3.51
CA HIS A 198 -2.08 -11.96 3.71
C HIS A 198 -1.60 -13.03 2.73
N ILE A 199 -0.50 -12.75 2.03
CA ILE A 199 0.16 -13.68 1.11
C ILE A 199 1.60 -13.86 1.59
N HIS A 200 2.04 -15.10 1.80
CA HIS A 200 3.39 -15.41 2.29
C HIS A 200 3.91 -16.73 1.76
N SER A 201 5.22 -16.91 1.77
CA SER A 201 5.84 -18.22 1.54
C SER A 201 6.35 -18.81 2.86
N LYS A 202 6.18 -20.13 3.04
CA LYS A 202 6.81 -20.87 4.14
C LYS A 202 8.35 -20.85 4.06
N LEU A 203 8.90 -20.58 2.89
CA LEU A 203 10.34 -20.57 2.62
C LEU A 203 10.95 -19.17 2.71
N ASP A 204 10.17 -18.17 3.11
CA ASP A 204 10.68 -16.80 3.31
C ASP A 204 11.64 -16.76 4.52
N THR A 205 12.92 -16.58 4.24
CA THR A 205 13.98 -16.46 5.26
C THR A 205 14.33 -15.00 5.57
N LYS A 206 13.88 -14.04 4.74
CA LYS A 206 14.13 -12.61 4.94
C LYS A 206 13.14 -11.98 5.90
N VAL A 207 11.87 -12.34 5.75
CA VAL A 207 10.79 -12.01 6.68
C VAL A 207 10.09 -13.32 7.05
N PRO A 208 10.61 -14.07 8.05
CA PRO A 208 10.14 -15.42 8.31
C PRO A 208 8.64 -15.47 8.68
N PHE A 209 7.90 -16.39 8.05
CA PHE A 209 6.48 -16.60 8.35
C PHE A 209 6.24 -16.91 9.83
N SER A 210 7.09 -17.74 10.41
CA SER A 210 7.03 -18.13 11.84
C SER A 210 7.62 -17.08 12.78
N GLY A 211 8.03 -15.92 12.26
CA GLY A 211 8.77 -14.93 13.04
C GLY A 211 10.21 -15.31 13.31
N GLY A 212 10.89 -14.53 14.13
CA GLY A 212 12.31 -14.70 14.45
C GLY A 212 13.20 -13.69 13.74
N VAL A 213 14.52 -13.96 13.73
CA VAL A 213 15.51 -13.08 13.10
C VAL A 213 15.50 -13.26 11.59
N GLY A 214 15.36 -12.16 10.86
CA GLY A 214 15.41 -12.15 9.40
C GLY A 214 16.42 -11.15 8.85
N ILE A 215 16.11 -10.56 7.71
CA ILE A 215 17.02 -9.64 7.03
C ILE A 215 17.39 -8.44 7.92
N GLY A 216 18.68 -8.08 7.92
CA GLY A 216 19.20 -6.94 8.70
C GLY A 216 19.11 -7.15 10.21
N GLU A 217 19.17 -8.39 10.67
CA GLU A 217 19.08 -8.76 12.11
C GLU A 217 17.77 -8.26 12.77
N VAL A 218 16.74 -8.00 11.98
CA VAL A 218 15.43 -7.57 12.50
C VAL A 218 14.69 -8.76 13.10
N HIS A 219 14.17 -8.58 14.30
CA HIS A 219 13.28 -9.55 14.94
C HIS A 219 11.85 -9.34 14.45
N PHE A 220 11.36 -10.26 13.62
CA PHE A 220 9.99 -10.24 13.10
C PHE A 220 9.03 -10.99 14.02
N LYS A 221 7.84 -10.44 14.22
CA LYS A 221 6.74 -11.15 14.87
C LYS A 221 6.25 -12.29 13.96
N PRO A 222 5.74 -13.40 14.51
CA PRO A 222 5.05 -14.41 13.71
C PRO A 222 3.87 -13.81 12.95
N VAL A 223 3.63 -14.25 11.71
CA VAL A 223 2.44 -13.85 10.94
C VAL A 223 1.16 -14.16 11.70
N GLU A 224 1.13 -15.27 12.42
CA GLU A 224 -0.03 -15.72 13.21
C GLU A 224 -0.47 -14.69 14.26
N GLU A 225 0.44 -13.91 14.85
CA GLU A 225 0.06 -12.83 15.77
C GLU A 225 -0.80 -11.76 15.08
N GLY A 226 -0.41 -11.36 13.87
CA GLY A 226 -1.18 -10.42 13.07
C GLY A 226 -2.53 -11.01 12.62
N LEU A 227 -2.54 -12.28 12.21
CA LEU A 227 -3.79 -12.98 11.84
C LEU A 227 -4.73 -13.09 13.04
N ALA A 228 -4.22 -13.45 14.23
CA ALA A 228 -5.01 -13.52 15.45
C ALA A 228 -5.61 -12.16 15.84
N TYR A 229 -4.82 -11.09 15.75
CA TYR A 229 -5.32 -9.73 15.97
C TYR A 229 -6.48 -9.40 15.02
N TRP A 230 -6.34 -9.66 13.71
CA TRP A 230 -7.37 -9.33 12.73
C TRP A 230 -8.58 -10.25 12.78
N ARG A 231 -8.42 -11.54 13.13
CA ARG A 231 -9.58 -12.41 13.43
C ARG A 231 -10.46 -11.81 14.52
N ASN A 232 -9.83 -11.41 15.61
CA ASN A 232 -10.55 -10.80 16.74
C ASN A 232 -11.18 -9.46 16.35
N ARG A 233 -10.39 -8.57 15.70
CA ARG A 233 -10.84 -7.22 15.33
C ARG A 233 -11.99 -7.22 14.33
N ASN A 234 -12.00 -8.20 13.44
CA ASN A 234 -13.01 -8.37 12.40
C ASN A 234 -14.20 -9.23 12.85
N ASN A 235 -14.26 -9.63 14.12
CA ASN A 235 -15.28 -10.53 14.66
C ASN A 235 -15.44 -11.80 13.82
N CYS A 236 -14.32 -12.37 13.38
CA CYS A 236 -14.33 -13.62 12.62
C CYS A 236 -14.71 -14.81 13.51
N LEU A 237 -15.34 -15.80 12.90
CA LEU A 237 -15.54 -17.11 13.51
C LEU A 237 -14.18 -17.76 13.79
N SER A 238 -14.13 -18.64 14.78
CA SER A 238 -12.88 -19.26 15.25
C SER A 238 -12.23 -20.16 14.20
N GLU A 239 -13.03 -20.83 13.39
CA GLU A 239 -12.56 -21.78 12.38
C GLU A 239 -12.42 -21.11 11.01
N ALA A 240 -11.35 -21.48 10.30
CA ALA A 240 -11.14 -21.09 8.92
C ALA A 240 -11.70 -22.13 7.95
N ASP A 241 -12.31 -21.68 6.89
CA ASP A 241 -12.46 -22.52 5.71
C ASP A 241 -11.08 -22.73 5.09
N SER A 242 -10.62 -23.98 5.00
CA SER A 242 -9.28 -24.31 4.51
C SER A 242 -9.34 -25.05 3.19
N ILE A 243 -8.55 -24.61 2.21
CA ILE A 243 -8.36 -25.27 0.92
C ILE A 243 -6.88 -25.61 0.77
N GLN A 244 -6.57 -26.90 0.74
CA GLN A 244 -5.21 -27.37 0.47
C GLN A 244 -5.02 -27.64 -1.03
N LYS A 245 -4.01 -27.05 -1.61
CA LYS A 245 -3.50 -27.33 -2.95
C LYS A 245 -2.09 -27.94 -2.86
N SER A 246 -1.56 -28.41 -3.99
CA SER A 246 -0.22 -29.00 -4.02
C SER A 246 0.87 -28.04 -3.53
N ASN A 247 0.79 -26.77 -3.95
CA ASN A 247 1.85 -25.78 -3.75
C ASN A 247 1.45 -24.61 -2.85
N TYR A 248 0.21 -24.56 -2.36
CA TYR A 248 -0.26 -23.53 -1.43
C TYR A 248 -1.47 -23.96 -0.64
N THR A 249 -1.72 -23.24 0.45
CA THR A 249 -2.93 -23.38 1.26
C THR A 249 -3.66 -22.04 1.29
N ILE A 250 -5.00 -22.08 1.25
CA ILE A 250 -5.84 -20.91 1.51
C ILE A 250 -6.54 -21.16 2.84
N GLN A 251 -6.52 -20.16 3.71
CA GLN A 251 -7.34 -20.11 4.92
C GLN A 251 -8.20 -18.84 4.87
N SER A 252 -9.50 -18.99 5.08
CA SER A 252 -10.46 -17.89 5.02
C SER A 252 -11.31 -17.87 6.29
N TRP A 253 -11.28 -16.74 6.99
CA TRP A 253 -12.10 -16.52 8.18
C TRP A 253 -13.24 -15.57 7.85
N LYS A 254 -14.45 -15.99 8.17
CA LYS A 254 -15.69 -15.25 7.94
C LYS A 254 -16.18 -14.62 9.25
N ASN A 255 -16.86 -13.49 9.13
CA ASN A 255 -17.68 -12.94 10.22
C ASN A 255 -19.04 -13.68 10.32
N SER A 256 -19.87 -13.28 11.28
CA SER A 256 -21.22 -13.83 11.46
C SER A 256 -22.14 -13.72 10.23
N ASP A 257 -21.90 -12.73 9.36
CA ASP A 257 -22.68 -12.52 8.14
C ASP A 257 -22.20 -13.38 6.97
N GLY A 258 -21.22 -14.26 7.20
CA GLY A 258 -20.62 -15.11 6.18
C GLY A 258 -19.64 -14.41 5.23
N LYS A 259 -19.29 -13.14 5.49
CA LYS A 259 -18.35 -12.36 4.71
C LYS A 259 -16.92 -12.71 5.11
N ILE A 260 -16.05 -13.02 4.15
CA ILE A 260 -14.63 -13.25 4.41
C ILE A 260 -14.01 -11.92 4.86
N MET A 261 -13.47 -11.88 6.08
CA MET A 261 -12.85 -10.69 6.64
C MET A 261 -11.34 -10.84 6.85
N LEU A 262 -10.83 -12.08 6.76
CA LEU A 262 -9.41 -12.37 6.79
C LEU A 262 -9.14 -13.55 5.87
N GLN A 263 -8.10 -13.44 5.04
CA GLN A 263 -7.67 -14.53 4.17
C GLN A 263 -6.15 -14.64 4.15
N LEU A 264 -5.65 -15.85 4.23
CA LEU A 264 -4.24 -16.21 4.11
C LEU A 264 -4.03 -17.09 2.88
N TYR A 265 -3.08 -16.71 2.04
CA TYR A 265 -2.47 -17.58 1.03
C TYR A 265 -1.04 -17.91 1.47
N LEU A 266 -0.76 -19.17 1.70
CA LEU A 266 0.54 -19.64 2.15
C LEU A 266 1.14 -20.58 1.13
N THR A 267 2.16 -20.13 0.39
CA THR A 267 2.86 -20.94 -0.62
C THR A 267 3.97 -21.78 0.02
N VAL A 268 4.34 -22.88 -0.65
CA VAL A 268 5.43 -23.78 -0.23
C VAL A 268 6.59 -23.79 -1.23
N ASP A 269 6.57 -22.87 -2.18
CA ASP A 269 7.61 -22.57 -3.15
C ASP A 269 7.94 -21.08 -3.14
N GLY A 270 9.02 -20.69 -3.81
CA GLY A 270 9.51 -19.32 -3.77
C GLY A 270 10.05 -18.93 -2.39
N GLY A 271 10.51 -17.71 -2.25
CA GLY A 271 11.02 -17.15 -1.00
C GLY A 271 10.37 -15.77 -0.74
N HIS A 272 11.20 -14.80 -0.30
CA HIS A 272 10.80 -13.41 -0.10
C HIS A 272 10.57 -12.71 -1.44
N SER A 273 9.39 -12.87 -2.02
CA SER A 273 9.11 -12.44 -3.38
C SER A 273 7.62 -12.15 -3.59
N TRP A 274 7.30 -11.52 -4.72
CA TRP A 274 5.91 -11.31 -5.15
C TRP A 274 5.45 -12.51 -5.98
N PRO A 275 4.51 -13.34 -5.51
CA PRO A 275 4.08 -14.53 -6.23
C PRO A 275 3.52 -14.23 -7.62
N GLY A 276 3.93 -15.02 -8.61
CA GLY A 276 3.54 -14.86 -10.00
C GLY A 276 4.28 -13.77 -10.78
N ALA A 277 5.17 -13.01 -10.13
CA ALA A 277 6.04 -12.07 -10.82
C ALA A 277 7.20 -12.79 -11.53
N MET A 278 7.87 -12.08 -12.44
CA MET A 278 9.16 -12.53 -12.97
C MET A 278 10.28 -12.17 -12.02
N LYS A 279 11.33 -12.99 -11.97
CA LYS A 279 12.55 -12.64 -11.23
C LYS A 279 13.28 -11.51 -11.95
N MET A 280 13.14 -10.29 -11.45
CA MET A 280 13.72 -9.09 -12.05
C MET A 280 15.15 -8.80 -11.59
N ARG A 281 15.61 -9.41 -10.48
CA ARG A 281 16.91 -9.15 -9.85
C ARG A 281 17.63 -10.44 -9.56
N ALA A 282 18.93 -10.50 -9.89
CA ALA A 282 19.75 -11.69 -9.66
C ALA A 282 19.86 -12.05 -8.16
N ILE A 283 19.83 -11.07 -7.26
CA ILE A 283 19.98 -11.24 -5.80
C ILE A 283 18.64 -11.53 -5.10
N GLY A 284 17.51 -11.39 -5.80
CA GLY A 284 16.17 -11.69 -5.24
C GLY A 284 15.91 -13.19 -5.13
N ASP A 285 14.99 -13.57 -4.25
CA ASP A 285 14.47 -14.93 -4.21
C ASP A 285 13.61 -15.19 -5.45
N ASP A 286 13.51 -16.45 -5.87
CA ASP A 286 12.63 -16.82 -6.96
C ASP A 286 11.17 -16.63 -6.52
N PRO A 287 10.32 -15.96 -7.34
CA PRO A 287 8.91 -15.83 -7.02
C PRO A 287 8.20 -17.19 -7.07
N SER A 288 7.33 -17.41 -6.09
CA SER A 288 6.39 -18.53 -6.15
C SER A 288 5.59 -18.47 -7.45
N GLN A 289 5.42 -19.60 -8.11
CA GLN A 289 4.57 -19.73 -9.28
C GLN A 289 3.26 -20.45 -8.97
N ALA A 290 2.98 -20.73 -7.70
CA ALA A 290 1.77 -21.41 -7.28
C ALA A 290 0.50 -20.57 -7.45
N ILE A 291 0.65 -19.24 -7.34
CA ILE A 291 -0.43 -18.25 -7.48
C ILE A 291 0.08 -17.01 -8.21
N LYS A 292 -0.86 -16.22 -8.74
CA LYS A 292 -0.59 -14.87 -9.23
C LYS A 292 -1.12 -13.86 -8.20
N ALA A 293 -0.23 -13.23 -7.45
CA ALA A 293 -0.62 -12.32 -6.37
C ALA A 293 -1.54 -11.19 -6.86
N ASN A 294 -1.30 -10.63 -8.05
CA ASN A 294 -2.13 -9.58 -8.63
C ASN A 294 -3.59 -10.02 -8.78
N ASP A 295 -3.82 -11.26 -9.23
CA ASP A 295 -5.17 -11.80 -9.40
C ASP A 295 -5.83 -12.03 -8.04
N VAL A 296 -5.12 -12.66 -7.11
CA VAL A 296 -5.59 -12.94 -5.75
C VAL A 296 -5.96 -11.64 -5.02
N ILE A 297 -5.11 -10.62 -5.11
CA ILE A 297 -5.33 -9.31 -4.47
C ILE A 297 -6.57 -8.64 -5.04
N TRP A 298 -6.70 -8.59 -6.37
CA TRP A 298 -7.86 -7.94 -6.97
C TRP A 298 -9.15 -8.71 -6.73
N ASP A 299 -9.11 -10.04 -6.83
CA ASP A 299 -10.26 -10.90 -6.54
C ASP A 299 -10.75 -10.75 -5.10
N PHE A 300 -9.84 -10.49 -4.16
CA PHE A 300 -10.20 -10.15 -2.79
C PHE A 300 -10.77 -8.73 -2.71
N PHE A 301 -10.07 -7.71 -3.20
CA PHE A 301 -10.43 -6.30 -3.04
C PHE A 301 -11.79 -5.93 -3.63
N LYS A 302 -12.10 -6.43 -4.83
CA LYS A 302 -13.35 -6.08 -5.56
C LYS A 302 -14.63 -6.37 -4.80
N ASN A 303 -14.57 -7.20 -3.74
CA ASN A 303 -15.73 -7.58 -2.93
C ASN A 303 -16.02 -6.61 -1.78
N TYR A 304 -15.18 -5.58 -1.58
CA TYR A 304 -15.30 -4.70 -0.43
C TYR A 304 -15.42 -3.24 -0.85
N GLU A 305 -16.25 -2.52 -0.11
CA GLU A 305 -16.37 -1.07 -0.17
C GLU A 305 -16.71 -0.53 1.22
N LEU A 306 -16.37 0.71 1.47
CA LEU A 306 -16.78 1.42 2.68
C LEU A 306 -18.30 1.66 2.68
N PRO A 307 -18.93 1.71 3.85
CA PRO A 307 -20.36 1.93 4.01
C PRO A 307 -20.84 3.27 3.42
#